data_1ad5f5b4d23768fc7d33dfd2d3e349a3
#
_entry.id   1ad5f5b4d23768fc7d33dfd2d3e349a3
#
_cell.length_a   1.000
_cell.length_b   1.000
_cell.length_c   1.000
_cell.angle_alpha   90.00
_cell.angle_beta   90.00
_cell.angle_gamma   90.00
#
_symmetry.space_group_name_H-M   'P 1'
#
loop_
_entity.id
_entity.type
_entity.pdbx_description
1 polymer ?
#
loop_
_entity_poly.entity_id
_entity_poly.type
_entity_poly.pdbx_seq_one_letter_code
_entity_poly.pdbx_strand_id
1 'polypeptide(L)'
;DGTTILANETKFKDGSLLSVYTDITDLKNQEIELLRLKNAIENVPVIVQYWDENDNLIMANNKANEMHREMGIKCEFVKGLFYEDMVRAQLSSPFFKVPDGETIETEIKRRKQYRKSVQSNYREVFLENDSTWYVIDKRLEDGSFLSIFSDITEIKNKEKEHKRLADAL
;
A
#
# COMPACT_ATOMS: atom_id res chain seq x y z
N ASP A 1 -18.02 27.97 12.58
CA ASP A 1 -16.78 28.19 11.81
C ASP A 1 -15.73 28.75 12.76
N GLY A 2 -14.74 27.95 13.13
CA GLY A 2 -13.68 28.36 14.03
C GLY A 2 -12.46 28.80 13.22
N THR A 3 -11.98 30.04 13.47
CA THR A 3 -10.71 30.51 12.93
C THR A 3 -9.58 30.03 13.83
N THR A 4 -8.51 29.51 13.25
CA THR A 4 -7.30 29.10 13.97
C THR A 4 -6.21 30.14 13.73
N ILE A 5 -5.77 30.79 14.81
CA ILE A 5 -4.73 31.83 14.75
C ILE A 5 -3.46 31.29 15.41
N LEU A 6 -2.35 31.34 14.71
CA LEU A 6 -1.01 31.18 15.28
C LEU A 6 -0.53 32.53 15.79
N ALA A 7 -0.25 32.63 17.07
CA ALA A 7 0.30 33.81 17.70
C ALA A 7 1.78 33.58 18.08
N ASN A 8 2.65 34.44 17.61
CA ASN A 8 4.06 34.49 18.00
C ASN A 8 4.34 35.81 18.70
N GLU A 9 4.89 35.76 19.91
CA GLU A 9 5.25 36.94 20.70
C GLU A 9 6.74 36.97 20.98
N THR A 10 7.34 38.11 20.74
CA THR A 10 8.77 38.34 21.00
C THR A 10 8.91 39.60 21.85
N LYS A 11 9.55 39.47 23.03
CA LYS A 11 9.89 40.59 23.90
C LYS A 11 11.32 41.05 23.62
N PHE A 12 11.48 42.34 23.35
CA PHE A 12 12.77 42.97 23.11
C PHE A 12 13.45 43.41 24.42
N LYS A 13 14.76 43.71 24.35
CA LYS A 13 15.56 44.10 25.50
C LYS A 13 15.12 45.44 26.12
N ASP A 14 14.51 46.29 25.33
CA ASP A 14 13.93 47.57 25.77
C ASP A 14 12.57 47.46 26.45
N GLY A 15 12.06 46.20 26.56
CA GLY A 15 10.77 45.90 27.18
C GLY A 15 9.59 45.96 26.22
N SER A 16 9.79 46.34 24.96
CA SER A 16 8.75 46.30 23.93
C SER A 16 8.37 44.88 23.56
N LEU A 17 7.11 44.67 23.10
CA LEU A 17 6.56 43.39 22.69
C LEU A 17 6.13 43.47 21.22
N LEU A 18 6.57 42.53 20.43
CA LEU A 18 6.07 42.29 19.07
C LEU A 18 5.19 41.05 19.11
N SER A 19 3.94 41.22 18.68
CA SER A 19 3.01 40.08 18.50
C SER A 19 2.65 39.96 17.01
N VAL A 20 2.84 38.78 16.45
CA VAL A 20 2.47 38.46 15.07
C VAL A 20 1.38 37.39 15.10
N TYR A 21 0.26 37.66 14.46
CA TYR A 21 -0.89 36.78 14.36
C TYR A 21 -1.03 36.33 12.91
N THR A 22 -1.04 35.01 12.69
CA THR A 22 -1.21 34.42 11.35
C THR A 22 -2.44 33.55 11.36
N ASP A 23 -3.37 33.79 10.43
CA ASP A 23 -4.49 32.88 10.21
C ASP A 23 -3.96 31.61 9.52
N ILE A 24 -4.10 30.48 10.21
CA ILE A 24 -3.69 29.14 9.72
C ILE A 24 -4.88 28.20 9.58
N THR A 25 -6.09 28.75 9.46
CA THR A 25 -7.34 27.96 9.38
C THR A 25 -7.31 27.00 8.21
N ASP A 26 -6.95 27.46 7.02
CA ASP A 26 -6.87 26.62 5.82
C ASP A 26 -5.83 25.52 5.95
N LEU A 27 -4.67 25.84 6.52
CA LEU A 27 -3.63 24.83 6.79
C LEU A 27 -4.13 23.75 7.74
N LYS A 28 -4.82 24.13 8.80
CA LYS A 28 -5.38 23.18 9.76
C LYS A 28 -6.49 22.33 9.17
N ASN A 29 -7.33 22.90 8.33
CA ASN A 29 -8.37 22.17 7.64
C ASN A 29 -7.77 21.13 6.67
N GLN A 30 -6.72 21.49 5.93
CA GLN A 30 -5.98 20.57 5.06
C GLN A 30 -5.32 19.42 5.86
N GLU A 31 -4.69 19.71 7.00
CA GLU A 31 -4.13 18.66 7.88
C GLU A 31 -5.20 17.67 8.34
N ILE A 32 -6.37 18.18 8.75
CA ILE A 32 -7.49 17.34 9.19
C ILE A 32 -7.99 16.46 8.04
N GLU A 33 -8.12 17.00 6.83
CA GLU A 33 -8.57 16.26 5.66
C GLU A 33 -7.58 15.15 5.28
N LEU A 34 -6.28 15.48 5.24
CA LEU A 34 -5.22 14.49 5.01
C LEU A 34 -5.25 13.37 6.05
N LEU A 35 -5.46 13.70 7.32
CA LEU A 35 -5.57 12.69 8.38
C LEU A 35 -6.80 11.79 8.20
N ARG A 36 -7.93 12.35 7.78
CA ARG A 36 -9.14 11.57 7.46
C ARG A 36 -8.91 10.60 6.30
N LEU A 37 -8.28 11.08 5.22
CA LEU A 37 -7.94 10.24 4.05
C LEU A 37 -6.98 9.12 4.45
N LYS A 38 -5.93 9.43 5.22
CA LYS A 38 -5.01 8.42 5.75
C LYS A 38 -5.76 7.37 6.56
N ASN A 39 -6.59 7.78 7.50
CA ASN A 39 -7.38 6.86 8.33
C ASN A 39 -8.33 5.99 7.49
N ALA A 40 -8.93 6.54 6.43
CA ALA A 40 -9.76 5.77 5.53
C ALA A 40 -8.95 4.66 4.83
N ILE A 41 -7.77 4.97 4.28
CA ILE A 41 -6.89 4.00 3.62
C ILE A 41 -6.41 2.92 4.59
N GLU A 42 -6.09 3.29 5.85
CA GLU A 42 -5.65 2.33 6.88
C GLU A 42 -6.75 1.33 7.28
N ASN A 43 -8.02 1.67 7.10
CA ASN A 43 -9.16 0.85 7.54
C ASN A 43 -9.88 0.13 6.39
N VAL A 44 -9.44 0.23 5.12
CA VAL A 44 -10.02 -0.56 4.04
C VAL A 44 -9.61 -2.05 4.18
N PRO A 45 -10.52 -3.00 3.87
CA PRO A 45 -10.24 -4.44 4.01
C PRO A 45 -9.39 -5.02 2.86
N VAL A 46 -8.58 -4.19 2.23
CA VAL A 46 -7.68 -4.55 1.13
C VAL A 46 -6.27 -4.06 1.44
N ILE A 47 -5.27 -4.69 0.86
CA ILE A 47 -3.89 -4.20 0.94
C ILE A 47 -3.73 -3.10 -0.10
N VAL A 48 -3.19 -1.96 0.33
CA VAL A 48 -2.83 -0.84 -0.54
C VAL A 48 -1.33 -0.60 -0.40
N GLN A 49 -0.63 -0.55 -1.54
CA GLN A 49 0.79 -0.25 -1.61
C GLN A 49 1.01 0.83 -2.67
N TYR A 50 1.74 1.87 -2.31
CA TYR A 50 2.07 2.99 -3.18
C TYR A 50 3.58 3.22 -3.19
N TRP A 51 4.16 3.19 -4.38
CA TRP A 51 5.59 3.19 -4.64
C TRP A 51 5.96 4.38 -5.53
N ASP A 52 7.13 4.98 -5.32
CA ASP A 52 7.64 6.01 -6.23
C ASP A 52 8.15 5.42 -7.56
N GLU A 53 8.55 6.29 -8.47
CA GLU A 53 9.09 5.93 -9.79
C GLU A 53 10.42 5.15 -9.72
N ASN A 54 11.08 5.17 -8.56
CA ASN A 54 12.35 4.47 -8.29
C ASN A 54 12.14 3.16 -7.50
N ASP A 55 10.89 2.69 -7.36
CA ASP A 55 10.53 1.49 -6.61
C ASP A 55 10.77 1.59 -5.09
N ASN A 56 10.78 2.81 -4.50
CA ASN A 56 10.75 2.98 -3.05
C ASN A 56 9.30 3.09 -2.57
N LEU A 57 9.01 2.46 -1.45
CA LEU A 57 7.69 2.53 -0.83
C LEU A 57 7.41 3.95 -0.31
N ILE A 58 6.37 4.57 -0.82
CA ILE A 58 5.82 5.83 -0.30
C ILE A 58 4.90 5.52 0.89
N MET A 59 3.99 4.54 0.69
CA MET A 59 2.97 4.18 1.67
C MET A 59 2.49 2.74 1.45
N ALA A 60 2.22 2.04 2.53
CA ALA A 60 1.36 0.87 2.58
C ALA A 60 0.43 0.98 3.78
N ASN A 61 -0.79 0.47 3.68
CA ASN A 61 -1.68 0.42 4.83
C ASN A 61 -1.34 -0.73 5.77
N ASN A 62 -1.89 -0.71 6.99
CA ASN A 62 -1.62 -1.69 8.03
C ASN A 62 -1.89 -3.13 7.58
N LYS A 63 -2.85 -3.33 6.69
CA LYS A 63 -3.21 -4.65 6.16
C LYS A 63 -2.05 -5.34 5.44
N ALA A 64 -1.14 -4.59 4.81
CA ALA A 64 0.07 -5.14 4.20
C ALA A 64 1.01 -5.78 5.25
N ASN A 65 1.23 -5.09 6.38
CA ASN A 65 2.05 -5.61 7.47
C ASN A 65 1.38 -6.77 8.21
N GLU A 66 0.05 -6.74 8.36
CA GLU A 66 -0.72 -7.84 8.93
C GLU A 66 -0.52 -9.13 8.10
N MET A 67 -0.69 -9.06 6.78
CA MET A 67 -0.48 -10.20 5.89
C MET A 67 0.93 -10.77 6.02
N HIS A 68 1.97 -9.94 6.00
CA HIS A 68 3.35 -10.41 6.16
C HIS A 68 3.58 -11.10 7.51
N ARG A 69 3.02 -10.57 8.61
CA ARG A 69 3.09 -11.20 9.93
C ARG A 69 2.38 -12.56 9.97
N GLU A 70 1.16 -12.63 9.41
CA GLU A 70 0.38 -13.87 9.32
C GLU A 70 1.10 -14.95 8.51
N MET A 71 1.82 -14.55 7.46
CA MET A 71 2.63 -15.43 6.62
C MET A 71 4.05 -15.66 7.17
N GLY A 72 4.42 -15.08 8.31
CA GLY A 72 5.76 -15.20 8.87
C GLY A 72 6.87 -14.58 8.01
N ILE A 73 6.52 -13.62 7.13
CA ILE A 73 7.46 -12.92 6.25
C ILE A 73 8.14 -11.82 7.05
N LYS A 74 9.47 -11.90 7.19
CA LYS A 74 10.28 -10.94 7.95
C LYS A 74 10.64 -9.72 7.10
N CYS A 75 9.62 -8.97 6.69
CA CYS A 75 9.77 -7.71 5.97
C CYS A 75 8.60 -6.80 6.34
N GLU A 76 8.89 -5.64 6.87
CA GLU A 76 7.88 -4.63 7.22
C GLU A 76 7.77 -3.58 6.13
N PHE A 77 6.54 -3.18 5.82
CA PHE A 77 6.25 -2.08 4.91
C PHE A 77 6.46 -0.74 5.62
N VAL A 78 7.68 -0.26 5.56
CA VAL A 78 8.08 1.06 6.07
C VAL A 78 8.43 1.98 4.91
N LYS A 79 8.20 3.28 5.07
CA LYS A 79 8.55 4.28 4.05
C LYS A 79 10.03 4.15 3.64
N GLY A 80 10.28 4.10 2.34
CA GLY A 80 11.63 3.95 1.77
C GLY A 80 12.06 2.49 1.59
N LEU A 81 11.23 1.49 1.95
CA LEU A 81 11.50 0.09 1.62
C LEU A 81 11.64 -0.08 0.11
N PHE A 82 12.69 -0.73 -0.36
CA PHE A 82 12.84 -1.08 -1.77
C PHE A 82 11.92 -2.24 -2.17
N TYR A 83 11.27 -2.11 -3.31
CA TYR A 83 10.40 -3.15 -3.87
C TYR A 83 11.11 -4.50 -4.00
N GLU A 84 12.38 -4.48 -4.43
CA GLU A 84 13.20 -5.69 -4.57
C GLU A 84 13.38 -6.43 -3.25
N ASP A 85 13.64 -5.71 -2.16
CA ASP A 85 13.83 -6.31 -0.83
C ASP A 85 12.54 -6.96 -0.33
N MET A 86 11.41 -6.29 -0.57
CA MET A 86 10.08 -6.85 -0.25
C MET A 86 9.82 -8.13 -1.04
N VAL A 87 10.04 -8.11 -2.36
CA VAL A 87 9.82 -9.29 -3.22
C VAL A 87 10.75 -10.43 -2.81
N ARG A 88 12.01 -10.16 -2.51
CA ARG A 88 12.98 -11.15 -2.04
C ARG A 88 12.51 -11.82 -0.74
N ALA A 89 12.02 -11.04 0.21
CA ALA A 89 11.49 -11.57 1.46
C ALA A 89 10.25 -12.46 1.22
N GLN A 90 9.36 -12.07 0.32
CA GLN A 90 8.20 -12.86 -0.07
C GLN A 90 8.60 -14.18 -0.73
N LEU A 91 9.49 -14.15 -1.73
CA LEU A 91 9.95 -15.33 -2.47
C LEU A 91 10.82 -16.28 -1.61
N SER A 92 11.33 -15.81 -0.49
CA SER A 92 12.03 -16.64 0.51
C SER A 92 11.06 -17.33 1.48
N SER A 93 9.76 -17.05 1.39
CA SER A 93 8.73 -17.67 2.21
C SER A 93 8.05 -18.83 1.47
N PRO A 94 7.42 -19.78 2.18
CA PRO A 94 6.73 -20.91 1.53
C PRO A 94 5.44 -20.54 0.79
N PHE A 95 4.95 -19.30 0.92
CA PHE A 95 3.67 -18.85 0.36
C PHE A 95 3.77 -18.33 -1.07
N PHE A 96 4.98 -17.94 -1.49
CA PHE A 96 5.22 -17.40 -2.83
C PHE A 96 6.17 -18.29 -3.60
N LYS A 97 5.70 -18.79 -4.74
CA LYS A 97 6.47 -19.72 -5.56
C LYS A 97 7.39 -18.98 -6.53
N VAL A 98 8.62 -19.46 -6.62
CA VAL A 98 9.48 -19.19 -7.77
C VAL A 98 9.14 -20.22 -8.85
N PRO A 99 8.91 -19.83 -10.11
CA PRO A 99 8.63 -20.78 -11.17
C PRO A 99 9.71 -21.87 -11.30
N ASP A 100 9.30 -23.09 -11.68
CA ASP A 100 10.21 -24.22 -11.78
C ASP A 100 11.35 -23.92 -12.79
N GLY A 101 12.57 -24.13 -12.35
CA GLY A 101 13.78 -23.87 -13.13
C GLY A 101 14.27 -22.41 -13.09
N GLU A 102 13.56 -21.53 -12.39
CA GLU A 102 13.99 -20.13 -12.17
C GLU A 102 14.62 -19.93 -10.79
N THR A 103 15.26 -18.78 -10.60
CA THR A 103 15.83 -18.34 -9.34
C THR A 103 15.06 -17.14 -8.78
N ILE A 104 15.23 -16.85 -7.49
CA ILE A 104 14.66 -15.62 -6.88
C ILE A 104 15.10 -14.38 -7.67
N GLU A 105 16.34 -14.33 -8.13
CA GLU A 105 16.89 -13.19 -8.89
C GLU A 105 16.20 -13.01 -10.25
N THR A 106 15.97 -14.10 -10.98
CA THR A 106 15.26 -14.04 -12.26
C THR A 106 13.81 -13.60 -12.08
N GLU A 107 13.13 -14.08 -11.03
CA GLU A 107 11.77 -13.69 -10.71
C GLU A 107 11.68 -12.22 -10.28
N ILE A 108 12.60 -11.72 -9.46
CA ILE A 108 12.68 -10.30 -9.10
C ILE A 108 12.82 -9.44 -10.36
N LYS A 109 13.76 -9.81 -11.24
CA LYS A 109 13.98 -9.10 -12.50
C LYS A 109 12.72 -9.07 -13.37
N ARG A 110 12.00 -10.19 -13.47
CA ARG A 110 10.74 -10.32 -14.21
C ARG A 110 9.66 -9.40 -13.63
N ARG A 111 9.49 -9.37 -12.30
CA ARG A 111 8.51 -8.51 -11.63
C ARG A 111 8.84 -7.03 -11.78
N LYS A 112 10.13 -6.65 -11.70
CA LYS A 112 10.56 -5.26 -11.95
C LYS A 112 10.31 -4.85 -13.41
N GLN A 113 10.55 -5.74 -14.37
CA GLN A 113 10.27 -5.47 -15.78
C GLN A 113 8.76 -5.32 -16.04
N TYR A 114 7.93 -6.18 -15.45
CA TYR A 114 6.49 -6.06 -15.50
C TYR A 114 6.02 -4.70 -14.97
N ARG A 115 6.49 -4.26 -13.82
CA ARG A 115 6.14 -2.95 -13.25
C ARG A 115 6.51 -1.78 -14.17
N LYS A 116 7.61 -1.89 -14.91
CA LYS A 116 8.04 -0.85 -15.87
C LYS A 116 7.16 -0.79 -17.12
N SER A 117 6.61 -1.92 -17.55
CA SER A 117 5.84 -2.02 -18.80
C SER A 117 4.33 -1.82 -18.60
N VAL A 118 3.80 -2.13 -17.43
CA VAL A 118 2.36 -2.09 -17.18
C VAL A 118 1.88 -0.66 -16.93
N GLN A 119 0.78 -0.29 -17.59
CA GLN A 119 0.06 0.96 -17.33
C GLN A 119 -1.12 0.71 -16.37
N SER A 120 -1.92 -0.32 -16.64
CA SER A 120 -2.98 -0.79 -15.77
C SER A 120 -3.20 -2.27 -16.04
N ASN A 121 -3.36 -3.06 -14.99
CA ASN A 121 -3.64 -4.48 -15.10
C ASN A 121 -4.49 -4.98 -13.94
N TYR A 122 -5.25 -6.04 -14.22
CA TYR A 122 -6.08 -6.76 -13.26
C TYR A 122 -5.77 -8.24 -13.41
N ARG A 123 -5.42 -8.92 -12.31
CA ARG A 123 -5.11 -10.35 -12.35
C ARG A 123 -5.49 -11.05 -11.07
N GLU A 124 -5.74 -12.34 -11.17
CA GLU A 124 -5.81 -13.24 -10.02
C GLU A 124 -4.42 -13.84 -9.75
N VAL A 125 -4.08 -13.91 -8.48
CA VAL A 125 -2.84 -14.54 -7.99
C VAL A 125 -3.23 -15.64 -7.02
N PHE A 126 -2.68 -16.84 -7.25
CA PHE A 126 -2.87 -18.00 -6.40
C PHE A 126 -1.63 -18.18 -5.54
N LEU A 127 -1.82 -18.30 -4.23
CA LEU A 127 -0.74 -18.55 -3.29
C LEU A 127 -0.71 -20.04 -2.89
N GLU A 128 0.42 -20.50 -2.38
CA GLU A 128 0.64 -21.90 -1.99
C GLU A 128 -0.20 -22.34 -0.76
N ASN A 129 -0.90 -21.43 -0.11
CA ASN A 129 -1.85 -21.69 0.96
C ASN A 129 -3.31 -21.79 0.47
N ASP A 130 -3.53 -22.03 -0.83
CA ASP A 130 -4.83 -22.10 -1.50
C ASP A 130 -5.64 -20.78 -1.48
N SER A 131 -5.03 -19.66 -1.04
CA SER A 131 -5.71 -18.37 -1.13
C SER A 131 -5.64 -17.79 -2.55
N THR A 132 -6.71 -17.09 -2.92
CA THR A 132 -6.83 -16.40 -4.21
C THR A 132 -6.95 -14.91 -3.98
N TRP A 133 -6.05 -14.16 -4.58
CA TRP A 133 -5.98 -12.71 -4.47
C TRP A 133 -6.28 -12.04 -5.79
N TYR A 134 -7.12 -11.02 -5.76
CA TYR A 134 -7.36 -10.13 -6.90
C TYR A 134 -6.43 -8.93 -6.78
N VAL A 135 -5.63 -8.71 -7.80
CA VAL A 135 -4.59 -7.67 -7.81
C VAL A 135 -4.91 -6.64 -8.86
N ILE A 136 -4.90 -5.39 -8.47
CA ILE A 136 -5.01 -4.21 -9.34
C ILE A 136 -3.66 -3.51 -9.29
N ASP A 137 -3.02 -3.38 -10.45
CA ASP A 137 -1.78 -2.64 -10.63
C ASP A 137 -2.00 -1.46 -11.54
N LYS A 138 -1.55 -0.27 -11.15
CA LYS A 138 -1.67 0.95 -11.95
C LYS A 138 -0.44 1.83 -11.82
N ARG A 139 0.13 2.22 -12.95
CA ARG A 139 1.11 3.31 -13.03
C ARG A 139 0.38 4.64 -13.13
N LEU A 140 0.80 5.62 -12.34
CA LEU A 140 0.25 6.97 -12.37
C LEU A 140 1.08 7.85 -13.32
N GLU A 141 0.58 9.05 -13.61
CA GLU A 141 1.20 9.99 -14.57
C GLU A 141 2.59 10.46 -14.12
N ASP A 142 2.81 10.56 -12.82
CA ASP A 142 4.11 10.91 -12.22
C ASP A 142 5.13 9.75 -12.20
N GLY A 143 4.77 8.60 -12.78
CA GLY A 143 5.61 7.41 -12.80
C GLY A 143 5.51 6.53 -11.55
N SER A 144 4.81 6.97 -10.51
CA SER A 144 4.55 6.19 -9.30
C SER A 144 3.66 4.97 -9.61
N PHE A 145 3.63 4.00 -8.69
CA PHE A 145 2.95 2.73 -8.90
C PHE A 145 2.05 2.38 -7.72
N LEU A 146 0.77 2.19 -8.01
CA LEU A 146 -0.24 1.77 -7.06
C LEU A 146 -0.55 0.28 -7.27
N SER A 147 -0.53 -0.50 -6.19
CA SER A 147 -1.00 -1.89 -6.16
C SER A 147 -2.04 -2.06 -5.06
N ILE A 148 -3.14 -2.70 -5.42
CA ILE A 148 -4.22 -3.06 -4.49
C ILE A 148 -4.42 -4.58 -4.55
N PHE A 149 -4.47 -5.22 -3.37
CA PHE A 149 -4.66 -6.67 -3.27
C PHE A 149 -5.88 -6.95 -2.41
N SER A 150 -6.82 -7.71 -2.95
CA SER A 150 -8.04 -8.15 -2.27
C SER A 150 -8.03 -9.67 -2.14
N ASP A 151 -8.19 -10.19 -0.94
CA ASP A 151 -8.42 -11.63 -0.75
C ASP A 151 -9.85 -11.96 -1.22
N ILE A 152 -9.95 -12.77 -2.26
CA ILE A 152 -11.21 -13.24 -2.85
C ILE A 152 -11.42 -14.74 -2.65
N THR A 153 -10.68 -15.37 -1.77
CA THR A 153 -10.71 -16.82 -1.52
C THR A 153 -12.12 -17.30 -1.20
N GLU A 154 -12.82 -16.63 -0.29
CA GLU A 154 -14.19 -16.99 0.08
C GLU A 154 -15.17 -16.87 -1.10
N ILE A 155 -15.03 -15.81 -1.90
CA ILE A 155 -15.85 -15.60 -3.12
C ILE A 155 -15.63 -16.77 -4.09
N LYS A 156 -14.36 -17.11 -4.36
CA LYS A 156 -14.00 -18.21 -5.27
C LYS A 156 -14.47 -19.57 -4.78
N ASN A 157 -14.43 -19.82 -3.47
CA ASN A 157 -14.94 -21.06 -2.89
C ASN A 157 -16.46 -21.15 -3.03
N LYS A 158 -17.19 -20.07 -2.80
CA LYS A 158 -18.65 -20.03 -3.02
C LYS A 158 -19.01 -20.23 -4.50
N GLU A 159 -18.29 -19.61 -5.43
CA GLU A 159 -18.49 -19.83 -6.88
C GLU A 159 -18.30 -21.30 -7.27
N LYS A 160 -17.23 -21.95 -6.78
CA LYS A 160 -16.96 -23.36 -7.03
C LYS A 160 -18.07 -24.26 -6.49
N GLU A 161 -18.55 -23.99 -5.27
CA GLU A 161 -19.63 -24.77 -4.65
C GLU A 161 -20.96 -24.59 -5.40
N HIS A 162 -21.32 -23.37 -5.80
CA HIS A 162 -22.52 -23.12 -6.59
C HIS A 162 -22.45 -23.84 -7.94
N LYS A 163 -21.30 -23.84 -8.62
CA LYS A 163 -21.12 -24.55 -9.87
C LYS A 163 -21.28 -26.06 -9.67
N ARG A 164 -20.66 -26.62 -8.63
CA ARG A 164 -20.77 -28.06 -8.32
C ARG A 164 -22.20 -28.47 -8.05
N LEU A 165 -22.98 -27.66 -7.35
CA LEU A 165 -24.40 -27.90 -7.09
C LEU A 165 -25.25 -27.82 -8.38
N ALA A 166 -24.96 -26.86 -9.25
CA ALA A 166 -25.66 -26.73 -10.54
C ALA A 166 -25.38 -27.88 -11.49
N ASP A 167 -24.14 -28.39 -11.52
CA ASP A 167 -23.72 -29.51 -12.37
C ASP A 167 -24.29 -30.88 -11.86
N ALA A 168 -24.76 -30.92 -10.61
CA ALA A 168 -25.34 -32.12 -9.98
C ALA A 168 -26.87 -32.25 -10.14
N LEU A 169 -27.54 -31.24 -10.70
CA LEU A 169 -28.98 -31.20 -10.99
C LEU A 169 -29.27 -31.57 -12.43
#